data_00e918acd675f9d9749ab66c0c10e5b3
#
_entry.id   00e918acd675f9d9749ab66c0c10e5b3
#
_cell.length_a   1.000
_cell.length_b   1.000
_cell.length_c   1.000
_cell.angle_alpha   90.00
_cell.angle_beta   90.00
_cell.angle_gamma   90.00
#
_symmetry.space_group_name_H-M   'P 1'
#
loop_
_entity.id
_entity.type
_entity.pdbx_description
1 polymer ?
#
loop_
_entity_poly.entity_id
_entity_poly.type
_entity_poly.pdbx_seq_one_letter_code
_entity_poly.pdbx_strand_id
1 'polypeptide(L)'
;GLERVVNALRVIAPELPFPIQYVELSKPEEVLEQNGYKITAFRVNHNVVCYGYTLEILRKGKFSVENAQKYQIPQKFWSRLQRGETMEEAGKGFTPDMVLGPPRKGLKVTYVTDTRPTESIVTNARESDLFICEGMYGEPEKQAKAVEYKHMTFREAAQTAKAARVKELWLTHYSPSLVKPEDYMKQVTDIFPNARPGKDRKSVELDFAEE
;
A
#
# COMPACT_ATOMS: atom_id res chain seq x y z
N GLY A 1 12.50 -14.75 -12.88
CA GLY A 1 13.51 -15.66 -12.29
C GLY A 1 13.40 -15.81 -10.78
N LEU A 2 12.37 -15.22 -10.14
CA LEU A 2 12.15 -15.27 -8.68
C LEU A 2 12.04 -16.72 -8.18
N GLU A 3 11.21 -17.52 -8.80
CA GLU A 3 11.01 -18.94 -8.41
C GLU A 3 12.31 -19.71 -8.38
N ARG A 4 13.13 -19.57 -9.43
CA ARG A 4 14.43 -20.24 -9.52
C ARG A 4 15.37 -19.82 -8.37
N VAL A 5 15.44 -18.53 -8.06
CA VAL A 5 16.31 -17.99 -7.00
C VAL A 5 15.85 -18.48 -5.64
N VAL A 6 14.56 -18.36 -5.33
CA VAL A 6 14.01 -18.78 -4.03
C VAL A 6 14.16 -20.30 -3.85
N ASN A 7 13.90 -21.10 -4.88
CA ASN A 7 14.08 -22.54 -4.80
C ASN A 7 15.56 -22.94 -4.61
N ALA A 8 16.50 -22.21 -5.21
CA ALA A 8 17.93 -22.44 -4.97
C ALA A 8 18.34 -22.14 -3.52
N LEU A 9 17.82 -21.05 -2.94
CA LEU A 9 18.06 -20.71 -1.53
C LEU A 9 17.40 -21.69 -0.56
N ARG A 10 16.26 -22.27 -0.93
CA ARG A 10 15.53 -23.25 -0.11
C ARG A 10 16.27 -24.59 0.09
N VAL A 11 17.32 -24.85 -0.66
CA VAL A 11 18.17 -26.05 -0.44
C VAL A 11 18.69 -26.12 1.01
N ILE A 12 18.83 -24.97 1.68
CA ILE A 12 19.25 -24.90 3.10
C ILE A 12 18.13 -25.38 4.05
N ALA A 13 16.85 -25.16 3.68
CA ALA A 13 15.67 -25.56 4.45
C ALA A 13 14.56 -26.02 3.48
N PRO A 14 14.66 -27.27 2.97
CA PRO A 14 13.81 -27.74 1.88
C PRO A 14 12.35 -27.95 2.29
N GLU A 15 12.11 -28.26 3.55
CA GLU A 15 10.75 -28.50 4.08
C GLU A 15 10.20 -27.25 4.74
N LEU A 16 9.08 -26.76 4.20
CA LEU A 16 8.32 -25.67 4.79
C LEU A 16 6.91 -26.18 5.17
N PRO A 17 6.34 -25.72 6.29
CA PRO A 17 5.00 -26.12 6.72
C PRO A 17 3.87 -25.47 5.87
N PHE A 18 4.21 -24.77 4.80
CA PHE A 18 3.27 -24.09 3.91
C PHE A 18 3.78 -24.09 2.46
N PRO A 19 2.90 -24.07 1.47
CA PRO A 19 3.28 -23.88 0.07
C PRO A 19 3.68 -22.43 -0.21
N ILE A 20 4.60 -22.24 -1.15
CA ILE A 20 4.94 -20.91 -1.70
C ILE A 20 4.33 -20.80 -3.08
N GLN A 21 3.52 -19.76 -3.29
CA GLN A 21 3.03 -19.37 -4.60
C GLN A 21 3.85 -18.19 -5.11
N TYR A 22 4.47 -18.36 -6.28
CA TYR A 22 5.28 -17.30 -6.90
C TYR A 22 4.42 -16.48 -7.85
N VAL A 23 4.55 -15.16 -7.75
CA VAL A 23 3.94 -14.22 -8.69
C VAL A 23 5.05 -13.31 -9.21
N GLU A 24 5.50 -13.56 -10.45
CA GLU A 24 6.51 -12.74 -11.11
C GLU A 24 5.86 -11.55 -11.83
N LEU A 25 6.26 -10.35 -11.46
CA LEU A 25 5.74 -9.12 -12.05
C LEU A 25 6.44 -8.84 -13.39
N SER A 26 5.67 -8.58 -14.44
CA SER A 26 6.18 -8.34 -15.79
C SER A 26 5.67 -7.03 -16.41
N LYS A 27 4.51 -6.56 -15.98
CA LYS A 27 3.85 -5.36 -16.52
C LYS A 27 4.28 -4.11 -15.77
N PRO A 28 4.09 -2.92 -16.34
CA PRO A 28 4.31 -1.66 -15.66
C PRO A 28 3.45 -1.49 -14.40
N GLU A 29 2.24 -2.07 -14.40
CA GLU A 29 1.34 -2.12 -13.25
C GLU A 29 0.61 -3.46 -13.24
N GLU A 30 0.54 -4.08 -12.08
CA GLU A 30 -0.20 -5.33 -11.85
C GLU A 30 -0.97 -5.25 -10.54
N VAL A 31 -2.21 -5.75 -10.58
CA VAL A 31 -3.11 -5.76 -9.42
C VAL A 31 -3.37 -7.19 -9.01
N LEU A 32 -3.22 -7.46 -7.71
CA LEU A 32 -3.51 -8.72 -7.06
C LEU A 32 -4.61 -8.47 -6.01
N GLU A 33 -5.71 -9.19 -6.09
CA GLU A 33 -6.78 -9.12 -5.10
C GLU A 33 -6.93 -10.47 -4.41
N GLN A 34 -6.89 -10.46 -3.09
CA GLN A 34 -7.02 -11.67 -2.30
C GLN A 34 -7.59 -11.35 -0.91
N ASN A 35 -8.64 -12.05 -0.50
CA ASN A 35 -9.18 -12.03 0.85
C ASN A 35 -9.51 -10.62 1.40
N GLY A 36 -9.97 -9.70 0.55
CA GLY A 36 -10.31 -8.32 0.93
C GLY A 36 -9.14 -7.35 0.91
N TYR A 37 -7.96 -7.81 0.52
CA TYR A 37 -6.79 -6.97 0.23
C TYR A 37 -6.66 -6.77 -1.27
N LYS A 38 -6.25 -5.58 -1.67
CA LYS A 38 -5.83 -5.26 -3.02
C LYS A 38 -4.39 -4.77 -2.95
N ILE A 39 -3.51 -5.41 -3.69
CA ILE A 39 -2.11 -5.01 -3.83
C ILE A 39 -1.89 -4.56 -5.25
N THR A 40 -1.49 -3.31 -5.43
CA THR A 40 -1.06 -2.77 -6.73
C THR A 40 0.46 -2.68 -6.73
N ALA A 41 1.12 -3.43 -7.60
CA ALA A 41 2.54 -3.29 -7.89
C ALA A 41 2.69 -2.37 -9.10
N PHE A 42 3.50 -1.33 -9.01
CA PHE A 42 3.70 -0.36 -10.08
C PHE A 42 5.17 -0.05 -10.30
N ARG A 43 5.58 0.09 -11.56
CA ARG A 43 6.97 0.38 -11.91
C ARG A 43 7.41 1.74 -11.42
N VAL A 44 8.63 1.76 -10.88
CA VAL A 44 9.34 2.98 -10.47
C VAL A 44 10.63 3.15 -11.27
N ASN A 45 11.34 4.25 -11.08
CA ASN A 45 12.51 4.60 -11.90
C ASN A 45 13.83 4.39 -11.15
N HIS A 46 14.41 3.20 -11.35
CA HIS A 46 15.74 2.88 -10.83
C HIS A 46 16.65 2.27 -11.91
N ASN A 47 17.89 1.92 -11.56
CA ASN A 47 18.88 1.34 -12.48
C ASN A 47 18.53 -0.11 -12.88
N VAL A 48 17.80 -0.80 -12.03
CA VAL A 48 17.23 -2.13 -12.29
C VAL A 48 15.71 -2.05 -12.29
N VAL A 49 15.04 -3.11 -12.72
CA VAL A 49 13.58 -3.19 -12.63
C VAL A 49 13.16 -3.18 -11.17
N CYS A 50 12.48 -2.11 -10.77
CA CYS A 50 11.98 -1.89 -9.43
C CYS A 50 10.48 -1.60 -9.44
N TYR A 51 9.81 -2.00 -8.35
CA TYR A 51 8.38 -1.77 -8.14
C TYR A 51 8.13 -1.11 -6.80
N GLY A 52 7.20 -0.16 -6.81
CA GLY A 52 6.50 0.28 -5.62
C GLY A 52 5.25 -0.56 -5.41
N TYR A 53 4.71 -0.53 -4.22
CA TYR A 53 3.54 -1.31 -3.83
C TYR A 53 2.54 -0.45 -3.09
N THR A 54 1.27 -0.60 -3.44
CA THR A 54 0.15 -0.05 -2.68
C THR A 54 -0.68 -1.20 -2.16
N LEU A 55 -0.88 -1.26 -0.84
CA LEU A 55 -1.81 -2.17 -0.17
C LEU A 55 -3.06 -1.40 0.20
N GLU A 56 -4.21 -1.89 -0.24
CA GLU A 56 -5.53 -1.37 0.12
C GLU A 56 -6.33 -2.44 0.86
N ILE A 57 -6.87 -2.09 2.03
CA ILE A 57 -7.86 -2.89 2.74
C ILE A 57 -9.22 -2.32 2.39
N LEU A 58 -9.99 -3.08 1.61
CA LEU A 58 -11.28 -2.64 1.11
C LEU A 58 -12.34 -2.72 2.21
N ARG A 59 -13.17 -1.69 2.33
CA ARG A 59 -14.26 -1.62 3.31
C ARG A 59 -15.60 -1.59 2.60
N LYS A 60 -16.39 -2.64 2.79
CA LYS A 60 -17.73 -2.75 2.21
C LYS A 60 -18.69 -1.75 2.85
N GLY A 61 -19.79 -1.48 2.18
CA GLY A 61 -20.87 -0.64 2.69
C GLY A 61 -21.49 -1.18 4.00
N LYS A 62 -22.18 -0.30 4.72
CA LYS A 62 -22.94 -0.69 5.90
C LYS A 62 -24.08 -1.62 5.49
N PHE A 63 -24.32 -2.65 6.28
CA PHE A 63 -25.45 -3.56 6.09
C PHE A 63 -26.75 -2.87 6.51
N SER A 64 -27.76 -2.91 5.64
CA SER A 64 -29.09 -2.39 5.90
C SER A 64 -30.04 -3.50 6.33
N VAL A 65 -30.39 -3.51 7.62
CA VAL A 65 -31.41 -4.41 8.17
C VAL A 65 -32.76 -4.12 7.55
N GLU A 66 -33.09 -2.86 7.30
CA GLU A 66 -34.31 -2.44 6.65
C GLU A 66 -34.46 -3.06 5.24
N ASN A 67 -33.42 -2.96 4.43
CA ASN A 67 -33.42 -3.60 3.11
C ASN A 67 -33.51 -5.12 3.21
N ALA A 68 -32.79 -5.74 4.14
CA ALA A 68 -32.85 -7.18 4.34
C ALA A 68 -34.27 -7.66 4.67
N GLN A 69 -34.99 -6.90 5.50
CA GLN A 69 -36.42 -7.17 5.85
C GLN A 69 -37.32 -6.90 4.63
N LYS A 70 -37.14 -5.76 3.94
CA LYS A 70 -37.91 -5.40 2.74
C LYS A 70 -37.85 -6.48 1.65
N TYR A 71 -36.65 -7.03 1.41
CA TYR A 71 -36.42 -8.07 0.42
C TYR A 71 -36.70 -9.49 0.97
N GLN A 72 -37.16 -9.60 2.24
CA GLN A 72 -37.44 -10.86 2.92
C GLN A 72 -36.25 -11.84 2.91
N ILE A 73 -35.03 -11.30 3.14
CA ILE A 73 -33.80 -12.09 3.14
C ILE A 73 -33.69 -12.86 4.48
N PRO A 74 -33.57 -14.19 4.45
CA PRO A 74 -33.40 -14.98 5.67
C PRO A 74 -32.16 -14.52 6.48
N GLN A 75 -32.36 -14.37 7.80
CA GLN A 75 -31.29 -13.86 8.69
C GLN A 75 -30.00 -14.70 8.63
N LYS A 76 -30.12 -16.00 8.35
CA LYS A 76 -28.96 -16.89 8.17
C LYS A 76 -28.02 -16.48 7.03
N PHE A 77 -28.47 -15.63 6.07
CA PHE A 77 -27.68 -15.14 4.95
C PHE A 77 -27.01 -13.78 5.19
N TRP A 78 -27.45 -13.03 6.21
CA TRP A 78 -27.01 -11.65 6.43
C TRP A 78 -25.49 -11.51 6.54
N SER A 79 -24.85 -12.34 7.37
CA SER A 79 -23.37 -12.32 7.53
C SER A 79 -22.63 -12.67 6.23
N ARG A 80 -23.19 -13.55 5.42
CA ARG A 80 -22.59 -13.97 4.15
C ARG A 80 -22.72 -12.87 3.11
N LEU A 81 -23.91 -12.25 2.99
CA LEU A 81 -24.14 -11.09 2.12
C LEU A 81 -23.25 -9.91 2.55
N GLN A 82 -23.08 -9.68 3.86
CA GLN A 82 -22.16 -8.65 4.37
C GLN A 82 -20.71 -8.92 3.98
N ARG A 83 -20.30 -10.19 3.89
CA ARG A 83 -18.98 -10.58 3.35
C ARG A 83 -18.91 -10.51 1.82
N GLY A 84 -20.01 -10.18 1.14
CA GLY A 84 -20.08 -10.05 -0.31
C GLY A 84 -20.34 -11.35 -1.06
N GLU A 85 -20.84 -12.38 -0.37
CA GLU A 85 -21.24 -13.64 -0.99
C GLU A 85 -22.67 -13.51 -1.55
N THR A 86 -22.92 -14.09 -2.71
CA THR A 86 -24.28 -14.25 -3.26
C THR A 86 -24.90 -15.52 -2.71
N MET A 87 -26.19 -15.47 -2.36
CA MET A 87 -26.94 -16.57 -1.78
C MET A 87 -28.15 -16.92 -2.63
N GLU A 88 -28.58 -18.17 -2.58
CA GLU A 88 -29.81 -18.63 -3.23
C GLU A 88 -30.59 -19.56 -2.32
N GLU A 89 -31.91 -19.42 -2.31
CA GLU A 89 -32.83 -20.33 -1.62
C GLU A 89 -34.16 -20.37 -2.37
N ALA A 90 -34.68 -21.56 -2.58
CA ALA A 90 -35.97 -21.82 -3.25
C ALA A 90 -36.12 -21.07 -4.61
N GLY A 91 -35.04 -20.98 -5.39
CA GLY A 91 -35.03 -20.30 -6.69
C GLY A 91 -34.98 -18.77 -6.59
N LYS A 92 -34.83 -18.19 -5.39
CA LYS A 92 -34.65 -16.75 -5.19
C LYS A 92 -33.22 -16.43 -4.86
N GLY A 93 -32.58 -15.61 -5.70
CA GLY A 93 -31.22 -15.11 -5.50
C GLY A 93 -31.20 -13.87 -4.61
N PHE A 94 -30.19 -13.80 -3.75
CA PHE A 94 -29.90 -12.64 -2.88
C PHE A 94 -28.46 -12.20 -3.10
N THR A 95 -28.26 -10.93 -3.39
CA THR A 95 -26.96 -10.34 -3.71
C THR A 95 -26.55 -9.27 -2.69
N PRO A 96 -25.25 -9.03 -2.48
CA PRO A 96 -24.76 -8.05 -1.52
C PRO A 96 -25.32 -6.65 -1.72
N ASP A 97 -25.48 -6.20 -2.95
CA ASP A 97 -26.01 -4.88 -3.33
C ASP A 97 -27.46 -4.64 -2.86
N MET A 98 -28.22 -5.70 -2.62
CA MET A 98 -29.58 -5.60 -2.05
C MET A 98 -29.55 -5.05 -0.61
N VAL A 99 -28.46 -5.27 0.14
CA VAL A 99 -28.36 -4.99 1.57
C VAL A 99 -27.16 -4.14 1.97
N LEU A 100 -26.17 -3.96 1.10
CA LEU A 100 -25.02 -3.11 1.38
C LEU A 100 -25.21 -1.72 0.80
N GLY A 101 -24.89 -0.71 1.61
CA GLY A 101 -24.75 0.65 1.15
C GLY A 101 -23.51 0.84 0.26
N PRO A 102 -23.19 2.08 -0.14
CA PRO A 102 -22.00 2.38 -0.92
C PRO A 102 -20.73 1.91 -0.20
N PRO A 103 -19.67 1.53 -0.95
CA PRO A 103 -18.36 1.21 -0.37
C PRO A 103 -17.87 2.38 0.50
N ARG A 104 -17.30 2.05 1.66
CA ARG A 104 -16.73 3.03 2.59
C ARG A 104 -15.24 3.16 2.37
N LYS A 105 -14.65 4.27 2.87
CA LYS A 105 -13.20 4.44 2.81
C LYS A 105 -12.52 3.31 3.57
N GLY A 106 -11.68 2.56 2.88
CA GLY A 106 -10.80 1.55 3.44
C GLY A 106 -9.51 2.16 3.98
N LEU A 107 -8.48 1.33 4.18
CA LEU A 107 -7.13 1.75 4.54
C LEU A 107 -6.21 1.57 3.34
N LYS A 108 -5.25 2.48 3.19
CA LYS A 108 -4.29 2.47 2.09
C LYS A 108 -2.89 2.77 2.59
N VAL A 109 -1.95 1.87 2.29
CA VAL A 109 -0.53 2.05 2.58
C VAL A 109 0.24 1.92 1.28
N THR A 110 1.12 2.88 0.99
CA THR A 110 2.01 2.82 -0.18
C THR A 110 3.46 2.77 0.27
N TYR A 111 4.26 1.89 -0.34
CA TYR A 111 5.67 1.68 -0.07
C TYR A 111 6.49 1.77 -1.35
N VAL A 112 7.52 2.61 -1.34
CA VAL A 112 8.48 2.73 -2.44
C VAL A 112 9.90 2.90 -1.92
N THR A 113 10.85 2.20 -2.55
CA THR A 113 12.29 2.39 -2.37
C THR A 113 12.97 2.42 -3.72
N ASP A 114 14.25 2.77 -3.75
CA ASP A 114 15.12 2.67 -4.93
C ASP A 114 14.50 3.32 -6.18
N THR A 115 14.21 4.62 -6.11
CA THR A 115 13.55 5.32 -7.22
C THR A 115 13.77 6.83 -7.24
N ARG A 116 13.75 7.39 -8.45
CA ARG A 116 13.49 8.83 -8.64
C ARG A 116 12.00 9.12 -8.48
N PRO A 117 11.61 10.37 -8.18
CA PRO A 117 10.20 10.78 -8.26
C PRO A 117 9.61 10.46 -9.63
N THR A 118 8.41 9.85 -9.64
CA THR A 118 7.64 9.55 -10.86
C THR A 118 6.17 9.85 -10.67
N GLU A 119 5.46 10.09 -11.77
CA GLU A 119 4.00 10.27 -11.74
C GLU A 119 3.28 9.00 -11.25
N SER A 120 3.82 7.83 -11.56
CA SER A 120 3.26 6.56 -11.07
C SER A 120 3.24 6.48 -9.54
N ILE A 121 4.25 7.03 -8.86
CA ILE A 121 4.27 7.10 -7.38
C ILE A 121 3.17 8.03 -6.89
N VAL A 122 3.04 9.23 -7.46
CA VAL A 122 2.01 10.19 -7.06
C VAL A 122 0.61 9.61 -7.24
N THR A 123 0.37 8.95 -8.39
CA THR A 123 -0.91 8.34 -8.71
C THR A 123 -1.25 7.20 -7.75
N ASN A 124 -0.32 6.28 -7.53
CA ASN A 124 -0.55 5.12 -6.70
C ASN A 124 -0.56 5.45 -5.19
N ALA A 125 0.23 6.43 -4.74
CA ALA A 125 0.23 6.90 -3.36
C ALA A 125 -0.93 7.85 -3.03
N ARG A 126 -1.72 8.27 -4.00
CA ARG A 126 -2.81 9.25 -3.80
C ARG A 126 -3.70 8.86 -2.62
N GLU A 127 -3.81 9.80 -1.65
CA GLU A 127 -4.64 9.69 -0.45
C GLU A 127 -4.34 8.46 0.44
N SER A 128 -3.11 7.93 0.37
CA SER A 128 -2.66 6.88 1.29
C SER A 128 -2.73 7.37 2.74
N ASP A 129 -3.16 6.49 3.63
CA ASP A 129 -3.15 6.76 5.08
C ASP A 129 -1.71 6.80 5.59
N LEU A 130 -0.84 5.94 5.02
CA LEU A 130 0.59 5.96 5.26
C LEU A 130 1.35 5.80 3.93
N PHE A 131 2.31 6.68 3.70
CA PHE A 131 3.26 6.58 2.61
C PHE A 131 4.67 6.36 3.18
N ILE A 132 5.22 5.18 2.95
CA ILE A 132 6.59 4.83 3.30
C ILE A 132 7.42 5.00 2.03
N CYS A 133 8.31 5.99 2.04
CA CYS A 133 9.06 6.41 0.88
C CYS A 133 10.55 6.47 1.18
N GLU A 134 11.37 6.11 0.20
CA GLU A 134 12.79 6.38 0.32
C GLU A 134 13.06 7.88 0.52
N GLY A 135 14.13 8.14 1.23
CA GLY A 135 14.81 9.41 1.29
C GLY A 135 16.28 9.11 1.52
N MET A 136 16.99 8.80 0.45
CA MET A 136 18.40 8.37 0.54
C MET A 136 19.28 9.48 1.11
N TYR A 137 19.00 10.73 0.73
CA TYR A 137 19.86 11.87 1.06
C TYR A 137 19.09 12.98 1.77
N GLY A 138 19.53 13.30 2.99
CA GLY A 138 19.02 14.44 3.75
C GLY A 138 19.66 15.75 3.35
N GLU A 139 20.93 15.71 2.90
CA GLU A 139 21.74 16.88 2.57
C GLU A 139 21.31 17.47 1.21
N PRO A 140 20.95 18.77 1.16
CA PRO A 140 20.51 19.42 -0.10
C PRO A 140 21.56 19.39 -1.23
N GLU A 141 22.84 19.45 -0.90
CA GLU A 141 23.96 19.39 -1.83
C GLU A 141 24.11 18.03 -2.53
N LYS A 142 23.51 16.99 -2.00
CA LYS A 142 23.51 15.65 -2.60
C LYS A 142 22.44 15.45 -3.67
N GLN A 143 21.74 16.50 -4.09
CA GLN A 143 20.72 16.42 -5.15
C GLN A 143 21.27 15.82 -6.46
N ALA A 144 22.46 16.25 -6.91
CA ALA A 144 23.07 15.70 -8.12
C ALA A 144 23.36 14.19 -7.98
N LYS A 145 23.83 13.78 -6.80
CA LYS A 145 24.08 12.36 -6.48
C LYS A 145 22.77 11.54 -6.46
N ALA A 146 21.70 12.11 -5.92
CA ALA A 146 20.38 11.45 -5.96
C ALA A 146 19.90 11.20 -7.39
N VAL A 147 20.12 12.15 -8.30
CA VAL A 147 19.80 11.99 -9.73
C VAL A 147 20.67 10.91 -10.37
N GLU A 148 21.97 10.95 -10.15
CA GLU A 148 22.96 10.02 -10.72
C GLU A 148 22.66 8.55 -10.34
N TYR A 149 22.39 8.30 -9.04
CA TYR A 149 22.17 6.95 -8.52
C TYR A 149 20.69 6.55 -8.52
N LYS A 150 19.81 7.41 -9.04
CA LYS A 150 18.36 7.21 -9.13
C LYS A 150 17.67 6.95 -7.79
N HIS A 151 17.97 7.82 -6.83
CA HIS A 151 17.31 7.90 -5.51
C HIS A 151 16.66 9.26 -5.29
N MET A 152 15.97 9.43 -4.17
CA MET A 152 15.37 10.70 -3.77
C MET A 152 16.16 11.39 -2.66
N THR A 153 16.09 12.72 -2.67
CA THR A 153 16.37 13.52 -1.48
C THR A 153 15.13 13.57 -0.57
N PHE A 154 15.32 13.92 0.68
CA PHE A 154 14.24 14.15 1.65
C PHE A 154 13.19 15.14 1.13
N ARG A 155 13.65 16.22 0.48
CA ARG A 155 12.77 17.23 -0.11
C ARG A 155 11.90 16.68 -1.23
N GLU A 156 12.46 15.86 -2.11
CA GLU A 156 11.72 15.23 -3.22
C GLU A 156 10.67 14.24 -2.69
N ALA A 157 11.00 13.45 -1.67
CA ALA A 157 10.04 12.57 -1.01
C ALA A 157 8.87 13.36 -0.37
N ALA A 158 9.17 14.49 0.30
CA ALA A 158 8.15 15.38 0.86
C ALA A 158 7.26 16.02 -0.21
N GLN A 159 7.84 16.45 -1.33
CA GLN A 159 7.10 16.99 -2.47
C GLN A 159 6.17 15.93 -3.10
N THR A 160 6.66 14.70 -3.24
CA THR A 160 5.88 13.57 -3.74
C THR A 160 4.70 13.25 -2.80
N ALA A 161 4.95 13.21 -1.49
CA ALA A 161 3.91 13.00 -0.47
C ALA A 161 2.83 14.10 -0.53
N LYS A 162 3.25 15.36 -0.66
CA LYS A 162 2.34 16.51 -0.80
C LYS A 162 1.51 16.43 -2.08
N ALA A 163 2.12 16.10 -3.21
CA ALA A 163 1.44 15.94 -4.50
C ALA A 163 0.41 14.80 -4.45
N ALA A 164 0.77 13.69 -3.80
CA ALA A 164 -0.12 12.55 -3.61
C ALA A 164 -1.19 12.76 -2.52
N ARG A 165 -1.14 13.84 -1.74
CA ARG A 165 -2.06 14.15 -0.62
C ARG A 165 -2.17 13.00 0.38
N VAL A 166 -1.06 12.37 0.70
CA VAL A 166 -1.03 11.31 1.71
C VAL A 166 -1.30 11.87 3.11
N LYS A 167 -1.75 11.06 4.05
CA LYS A 167 -1.99 11.53 5.42
C LYS A 167 -0.71 11.63 6.24
N GLU A 168 0.17 10.64 6.11
CA GLU A 168 1.45 10.58 6.82
C GLU A 168 2.55 10.07 5.89
N LEU A 169 3.76 10.62 6.03
CA LEU A 169 4.98 10.20 5.33
C LEU A 169 5.99 9.63 6.33
N TRP A 170 6.47 8.42 6.08
CA TRP A 170 7.66 7.89 6.73
C TRP A 170 8.80 7.81 5.73
N LEU A 171 9.91 8.48 6.06
CA LEU A 171 11.14 8.37 5.27
C LEU A 171 11.91 7.11 5.68
N THR A 172 12.49 6.44 4.70
CA THR A 172 13.27 5.22 4.90
C THR A 172 14.42 5.16 3.89
N HIS A 173 15.16 4.04 3.86
CA HIS A 173 16.21 3.79 2.87
C HIS A 173 17.32 4.85 2.86
N TYR A 174 17.79 5.23 4.05
CA TYR A 174 18.82 6.25 4.22
C TYR A 174 20.17 5.78 3.69
N SER A 175 20.96 6.72 3.16
CA SER A 175 22.36 6.48 2.85
C SER A 175 23.11 6.02 4.12
N PRO A 176 23.99 5.01 4.03
CA PRO A 176 24.83 4.62 5.16
C PRO A 176 25.64 5.76 5.76
N SER A 177 25.91 6.82 4.97
CA SER A 177 26.58 8.02 5.46
C SER A 177 25.69 8.99 6.23
N LEU A 178 24.37 8.79 6.22
CA LEU A 178 23.40 9.63 6.92
C LEU A 178 23.15 9.09 8.33
N VAL A 179 23.94 9.54 9.29
CA VAL A 179 23.91 9.01 10.68
C VAL A 179 22.67 9.46 11.45
N LYS A 180 22.22 10.70 11.23
CA LYS A 180 21.10 11.31 11.96
C LYS A 180 20.08 11.90 10.99
N PRO A 181 19.12 11.11 10.51
CA PRO A 181 18.07 11.62 9.62
C PRO A 181 17.28 12.78 10.25
N GLU A 182 17.13 12.79 11.56
CA GLU A 182 16.41 13.81 12.32
C GLU A 182 16.92 15.23 12.08
N ASP A 183 18.22 15.40 11.85
CA ASP A 183 18.86 16.70 11.65
C ASP A 183 18.34 17.38 10.36
N TYR A 184 17.82 16.61 9.41
CA TYR A 184 17.31 17.09 8.12
C TYR A 184 15.79 17.13 8.04
N MET A 185 15.06 16.76 9.09
CA MET A 185 13.60 16.69 9.06
C MET A 185 12.92 18.05 8.93
N LYS A 186 13.57 19.14 9.39
CA LYS A 186 12.98 20.48 9.26
C LYS A 186 12.62 20.82 7.81
N GLN A 187 13.50 20.57 6.85
CA GLN A 187 13.24 20.85 5.43
C GLN A 187 12.12 19.96 4.85
N VAL A 188 11.85 18.81 5.46
CA VAL A 188 10.76 17.92 5.07
C VAL A 188 9.44 18.44 5.62
N THR A 189 9.40 18.76 6.92
CA THR A 189 8.19 19.22 7.60
C THR A 189 7.76 20.61 7.15
N ASP A 190 8.65 21.45 6.67
CA ASP A 190 8.33 22.73 6.02
C ASP A 190 7.52 22.51 4.71
N ILE A 191 7.67 21.38 4.02
CA ILE A 191 6.97 21.02 2.79
C ILE A 191 5.72 20.17 3.09
N PHE A 192 5.90 19.17 3.95
CA PHE A 192 4.88 18.20 4.35
C PHE A 192 4.95 17.97 5.87
N PRO A 193 4.12 18.69 6.66
CA PRO A 193 4.22 18.72 8.13
C PRO A 193 4.09 17.34 8.80
N ASN A 194 3.28 16.45 8.23
CA ASN A 194 3.05 15.12 8.81
C ASN A 194 4.06 14.08 8.29
N ALA A 195 5.34 14.44 8.32
CA ALA A 195 6.45 13.56 7.97
C ALA A 195 7.23 13.12 9.22
N ARG A 196 7.71 11.89 9.20
CA ARG A 196 8.49 11.29 10.27
C ARG A 196 9.70 10.54 9.71
N PRO A 197 10.82 10.50 10.43
CA PRO A 197 11.87 9.54 10.10
C PRO A 197 11.38 8.12 10.43
N GLY A 198 11.57 7.21 9.50
CA GLY A 198 11.37 5.78 9.70
C GLY A 198 12.55 5.20 10.49
N LYS A 199 12.27 4.20 11.30
CA LYS A 199 13.26 3.42 12.05
C LYS A 199 12.83 1.96 12.03
N ASP A 200 13.80 1.07 12.09
CA ASP A 200 13.51 -0.36 12.22
C ASP A 200 12.62 -0.61 13.44
N ARG A 201 11.65 -1.47 13.28
CA ARG A 201 10.64 -1.83 14.29
C ARG A 201 9.68 -0.70 14.68
N LYS A 202 9.70 0.43 13.97
CA LYS A 202 8.64 1.43 14.13
C LYS A 202 7.31 0.84 13.66
N SER A 203 6.27 1.04 14.45
CA SER A 203 4.91 0.59 14.13
C SER A 203 3.91 1.73 14.28
N VAL A 204 2.82 1.61 13.59
CA VAL A 204 1.63 2.44 13.71
C VAL A 204 0.40 1.55 13.54
N GLU A 205 -0.65 1.85 14.27
CA GLU A 205 -1.96 1.25 14.09
C GLU A 205 -2.81 2.19 13.23
N LEU A 206 -3.41 1.64 12.18
CA LEU A 206 -4.28 2.38 11.27
C LEU A 206 -5.68 1.87 11.45
N ASP A 207 -6.59 2.74 11.85
CA ASP A 207 -8.00 2.44 12.05
C ASP A 207 -8.86 2.99 10.92
N PHE A 208 -9.98 2.33 10.68
CA PHE A 208 -11.00 2.88 9.80
C PHE A 208 -11.57 4.17 10.41
N ALA A 209 -11.74 5.18 9.57
CA ALA A 209 -12.43 6.38 10.01
C ALA A 209 -13.84 6.04 10.54
N GLU A 210 -14.18 6.57 11.71
CA GLU A 210 -15.54 6.54 12.22
C GLU A 210 -16.44 7.40 11.32
N GLU A 211 -17.64 6.88 11.00
CA GLU A 211 -18.69 7.54 10.21
C GLU A 211 -19.93 7.77 11.07
#